data_3a24cd3c2ca258f9e6cee1beedcfdef8
#
_entry.id   3a24cd3c2ca258f9e6cee1beedcfdef8
#
_cell.length_a   1.000
_cell.length_b   1.000
_cell.length_c   1.000
_cell.angle_alpha   90.00
_cell.angle_beta   90.00
_cell.angle_gamma   90.00
#
_symmetry.space_group_name_H-M   'P 1'
#
loop_
_entity.id
_entity.type
_entity.pdbx_description
1 polymer ?
#
loop_
_entity_poly.entity_id
_entity_poly.type
_entity_poly.pdbx_seq_one_letter_code
_entity_poly.pdbx_strand_id
1 'polypeptide(L)'
;MKKLISKIQDLIGQSEGIWGIVLEDLDLGEKWELNGEELFYAASVIKVPVMATIFSAVERGELTLTDQILLKEKDFVGGSGVLQHFTPGTSLPIQDIIMLMIIQSDNTATNILIDLVGVENIVRTMNEAGMEKSTFYNKLMMNNPNPKGFNQVTASDIARLLKLIASGELVSSEASEQMISIMKKQQIKDCLPEKLPSPYSNFNNGMIAWELAHKTGWIPGTRHDVGIFYVGQRRLIATVLSKEVDDLMSKRILSEIGEEIYNYLQ
;
A
#
# COMPACT_ATOMS: atom_id res chain seq x y z
N MET A 1 13.40 19.35 -1.17
CA MET A 1 12.83 18.61 -2.31
C MET A 1 13.75 18.59 -3.56
N LYS A 2 14.28 19.69 -4.14
CA LYS A 2 15.05 19.68 -5.43
C LYS A 2 16.21 18.69 -5.47
N LYS A 3 17.03 18.61 -4.41
CA LYS A 3 18.18 17.68 -4.36
C LYS A 3 17.71 16.21 -4.31
N LEU A 4 16.63 15.92 -3.59
CA LEU A 4 16.00 14.60 -3.54
C LEU A 4 15.52 14.19 -4.94
N ILE A 5 14.80 15.08 -5.62
CA ILE A 5 14.29 14.84 -6.98
C ILE A 5 15.42 14.48 -7.95
N SER A 6 16.51 15.28 -7.97
CA SER A 6 17.67 15.02 -8.85
C SER A 6 18.25 13.62 -8.61
N LYS A 7 18.44 13.23 -7.35
CA LYS A 7 18.95 11.89 -7.01
C LYS A 7 18.01 10.77 -7.45
N ILE A 8 16.70 10.93 -7.25
CA ILE A 8 15.72 9.93 -7.70
C ILE A 8 15.73 9.82 -9.23
N GLN A 9 15.82 10.93 -9.96
CA GLN A 9 15.93 10.92 -11.42
C GLN A 9 17.19 10.19 -11.89
N ASP A 10 18.33 10.39 -11.22
CA ASP A 10 19.57 9.67 -11.50
C ASP A 10 19.45 8.16 -11.23
N LEU A 11 18.74 7.77 -10.16
CA LEU A 11 18.51 6.36 -9.80
C LEU A 11 17.65 5.65 -10.84
N ILE A 12 16.50 6.21 -11.18
CA ILE A 12 15.58 5.59 -12.15
C ILE A 12 16.14 5.60 -13.58
N GLY A 13 16.99 6.58 -13.92
CA GLY A 13 17.71 6.63 -15.18
C GLY A 13 18.71 5.48 -15.39
N GLN A 14 19.02 4.69 -14.36
CA GLN A 14 19.87 3.50 -14.44
C GLN A 14 19.13 2.24 -14.91
N SER A 15 17.82 2.29 -15.06
CA SER A 15 16.98 1.15 -15.47
C SER A 15 16.21 1.46 -16.75
N GLU A 16 15.99 0.44 -17.55
CA GLU A 16 14.92 0.43 -18.53
C GLU A 16 13.57 0.30 -17.82
N GLY A 17 12.49 0.57 -18.55
CA GLY A 17 11.12 0.49 -18.02
C GLY A 17 10.55 1.84 -17.58
N ILE A 18 9.38 1.79 -16.99
CA ILE A 18 8.57 2.98 -16.68
C ILE A 18 8.37 3.07 -15.17
N TRP A 19 8.64 4.27 -14.64
CA TRP A 19 8.39 4.62 -13.25
C TRP A 19 7.27 5.66 -13.15
N GLY A 20 6.35 5.44 -12.22
CA GLY A 20 5.34 6.40 -11.78
C GLY A 20 5.60 6.77 -10.32
N ILE A 21 5.93 8.03 -10.06
CA ILE A 21 6.35 8.47 -8.73
C ILE A 21 5.60 9.71 -8.33
N VAL A 22 5.10 9.73 -7.09
CA VAL A 22 4.65 10.95 -6.41
C VAL A 22 5.32 11.02 -5.05
N LEU A 23 5.93 12.16 -4.76
CA LEU A 23 6.41 12.53 -3.44
C LEU A 23 5.68 13.78 -2.99
N GLU A 24 5.10 13.74 -1.79
CA GLU A 24 4.43 14.90 -1.19
C GLU A 24 4.87 15.07 0.27
N ASP A 25 5.60 16.14 0.53
CA ASP A 25 5.99 16.55 1.87
C ASP A 25 4.78 17.24 2.52
N LEU A 26 4.19 16.59 3.51
CA LEU A 26 2.95 17.06 4.14
C LEU A 26 3.16 18.28 5.05
N ASP A 27 4.37 18.49 5.51
CA ASP A 27 4.68 19.55 6.46
C ASP A 27 5.18 20.83 5.78
N LEU A 28 5.83 20.68 4.60
CA LEU A 28 6.25 21.81 3.78
C LEU A 28 5.28 22.14 2.64
N GLY A 29 4.33 21.24 2.34
CA GLY A 29 3.40 21.40 1.22
C GLY A 29 4.06 21.30 -0.16
N GLU A 30 5.29 20.76 -0.24
CA GLU A 30 5.98 20.54 -1.50
C GLU A 30 5.58 19.22 -2.13
N LYS A 31 5.23 19.23 -3.42
CA LYS A 31 4.89 18.03 -4.20
C LYS A 31 5.74 17.94 -5.44
N TRP A 32 6.15 16.73 -5.80
CA TRP A 32 6.75 16.39 -7.08
C TRP A 32 6.17 15.09 -7.60
N GLU A 33 6.02 15.02 -8.93
CA GLU A 33 5.53 13.83 -9.61
C GLU A 33 6.26 13.56 -10.91
N LEU A 34 6.39 12.29 -11.25
CA LEU A 34 6.86 11.77 -12.53
C LEU A 34 5.89 10.70 -13.00
N ASN A 35 5.33 10.84 -14.20
CA ASN A 35 4.33 9.91 -14.75
C ASN A 35 3.22 9.58 -13.73
N GLY A 36 2.79 10.58 -12.93
CA GLY A 36 1.85 10.40 -11.84
C GLY A 36 0.51 9.80 -12.27
N GLU A 37 0.10 10.07 -13.51
CA GLU A 37 -1.17 9.64 -14.11
C GLU A 37 -1.03 8.39 -15.01
N GLU A 38 0.16 7.82 -15.13
CA GLU A 38 0.41 6.59 -15.89
C GLU A 38 -0.25 5.40 -15.17
N LEU A 39 -0.89 4.51 -15.95
CA LEU A 39 -1.54 3.31 -15.43
C LEU A 39 -0.55 2.16 -15.24
N PHE A 40 -0.56 1.58 -14.06
CA PHE A 40 0.19 0.40 -13.69
C PHE A 40 -0.75 -0.73 -13.29
N TYR A 41 -0.39 -1.97 -13.56
CA TYR A 41 -1.06 -3.11 -12.94
C TYR A 41 -0.94 -2.98 -11.42
N ALA A 42 -2.06 -3.00 -10.72
CA ALA A 42 -2.09 -2.60 -9.31
C ALA A 42 -1.28 -3.52 -8.38
N ALA A 43 -1.04 -4.77 -8.78
CA ALA A 43 -0.48 -5.78 -7.89
C ALA A 43 -1.13 -5.69 -6.49
N SER A 44 -0.34 -5.84 -5.43
CA SER A 44 -0.91 -5.83 -4.07
C SER A 44 -1.10 -4.42 -3.46
N VAL A 45 -0.77 -3.33 -4.17
CA VAL A 45 -1.11 -1.99 -3.65
C VAL A 45 -2.61 -1.71 -3.70
N ILE A 46 -3.37 -2.47 -4.50
CA ILE A 46 -4.84 -2.43 -4.53
C ILE A 46 -5.48 -2.79 -3.16
N LYS A 47 -4.73 -3.41 -2.26
CA LYS A 47 -5.20 -3.78 -0.92
C LYS A 47 -5.41 -2.56 -0.01
N VAL A 48 -4.79 -1.42 -0.33
CA VAL A 48 -4.99 -0.18 0.43
C VAL A 48 -6.43 0.34 0.27
N PRO A 49 -6.97 0.54 -0.96
CA PRO A 49 -8.38 0.91 -1.10
C PRO A 49 -9.35 -0.17 -0.61
N VAL A 50 -9.02 -1.47 -0.68
CA VAL A 50 -9.84 -2.53 -0.07
C VAL A 50 -9.91 -2.33 1.45
N MET A 51 -8.78 -2.09 2.12
CA MET A 51 -8.75 -1.78 3.56
C MET A 51 -9.62 -0.55 3.88
N ALA A 52 -9.46 0.53 3.13
CA ALA A 52 -10.26 1.74 3.30
C ALA A 52 -11.77 1.47 3.19
N THR A 53 -12.18 0.60 2.27
CA THR A 53 -13.59 0.21 2.09
C THR A 53 -14.12 -0.55 3.30
N ILE A 54 -13.33 -1.45 3.90
CA ILE A 54 -13.74 -2.16 5.13
C ILE A 54 -13.94 -1.16 6.27
N PHE A 55 -12.99 -0.25 6.48
CA PHE A 55 -13.13 0.79 7.52
C PHE A 55 -14.33 1.71 7.27
N SER A 56 -14.63 2.02 6.01
CA SER A 56 -15.83 2.77 5.64
C SER A 56 -17.12 2.01 5.99
N ALA A 57 -17.16 0.68 5.79
CA ALA A 57 -18.30 -0.16 6.18
C ALA A 57 -18.44 -0.26 7.72
N VAL A 58 -17.31 -0.32 8.45
CA VAL A 58 -17.32 -0.27 9.91
C VAL A 58 -17.87 1.05 10.43
N GLU A 59 -17.43 2.18 9.87
CA GLU A 59 -17.91 3.53 10.26
C GLU A 59 -19.43 3.68 10.04
N ARG A 60 -19.96 3.06 8.97
CA ARG A 60 -21.42 3.04 8.72
C ARG A 60 -22.19 2.05 9.60
N GLY A 61 -21.51 1.29 10.47
CA GLY A 61 -22.14 0.27 11.33
C GLY A 61 -22.62 -0.99 10.59
N GLU A 62 -22.15 -1.20 9.37
CA GLU A 62 -22.47 -2.39 8.55
C GLU A 62 -21.68 -3.63 9.00
N LEU A 63 -20.48 -3.40 9.57
CA LEU A 63 -19.55 -4.41 10.06
C LEU A 63 -18.96 -3.98 11.39
N THR A 64 -18.45 -4.96 12.17
CA THR A 64 -17.55 -4.68 13.27
C THR A 64 -16.20 -5.38 13.06
N LEU A 65 -15.12 -4.77 13.52
CA LEU A 65 -13.78 -5.38 13.37
C LEU A 65 -13.63 -6.71 14.11
N THR A 66 -14.51 -6.98 15.09
CA THR A 66 -14.56 -8.21 15.88
C THR A 66 -15.44 -9.30 15.27
N ASP A 67 -16.21 -9.02 14.22
CA ASP A 67 -17.04 -10.01 13.53
C ASP A 67 -16.16 -11.16 13.04
N GLN A 68 -16.64 -12.38 13.27
CA GLN A 68 -15.88 -13.59 13.00
C GLN A 68 -16.15 -14.12 11.59
N ILE A 69 -15.09 -14.38 10.86
CA ILE A 69 -15.12 -14.99 9.53
C ILE A 69 -14.61 -16.42 9.62
N LEU A 70 -15.45 -17.37 9.23
CA LEU A 70 -15.11 -18.78 9.13
C LEU A 70 -14.38 -19.05 7.80
N LEU A 71 -13.13 -19.48 7.85
CA LEU A 71 -12.33 -19.82 6.69
C LEU A 71 -12.85 -21.12 6.05
N LYS A 72 -13.19 -21.08 4.78
CA LYS A 72 -13.66 -22.22 4.00
C LYS A 72 -12.59 -22.62 2.99
N GLU A 73 -12.45 -23.91 2.71
CA GLU A 73 -11.48 -24.43 1.75
C GLU A 73 -11.56 -23.74 0.38
N LYS A 74 -12.77 -23.42 -0.08
CA LYS A 74 -13.02 -22.72 -1.35
C LYS A 74 -12.48 -21.28 -1.40
N ASP A 75 -12.18 -20.67 -0.23
CA ASP A 75 -11.70 -19.29 -0.13
C ASP A 75 -10.18 -19.22 -0.29
N PHE A 76 -9.50 -20.37 -0.18
CA PHE A 76 -8.04 -20.43 -0.24
C PHE A 76 -7.53 -20.24 -1.68
N VAL A 77 -6.65 -19.28 -1.84
CA VAL A 77 -5.97 -18.99 -3.12
C VAL A 77 -4.47 -18.89 -2.90
N GLY A 78 -3.72 -19.28 -3.91
CA GLY A 78 -2.26 -19.27 -3.86
C GLY A 78 -1.62 -17.88 -3.89
N GLY A 79 -0.31 -17.85 -4.00
CA GLY A 79 0.52 -16.65 -4.04
C GLY A 79 0.92 -16.18 -2.65
N SER A 80 0.89 -14.87 -2.39
CA SER A 80 1.32 -14.29 -1.11
C SER A 80 0.37 -14.61 0.03
N GLY A 81 0.93 -14.73 1.23
CA GLY A 81 0.20 -14.86 2.48
C GLY A 81 0.19 -16.26 3.07
N VAL A 82 -0.33 -16.36 4.27
CA VAL A 82 -0.28 -17.57 5.10
C VAL A 82 -1.64 -18.24 5.29
N LEU A 83 -2.76 -17.53 5.06
CA LEU A 83 -4.11 -18.10 5.28
C LEU A 83 -4.41 -19.31 4.40
N GLN A 84 -3.82 -19.40 3.21
CA GLN A 84 -3.92 -20.56 2.33
C GLN A 84 -3.44 -21.87 2.97
N HIS A 85 -2.68 -21.80 4.08
CA HIS A 85 -2.14 -22.95 4.82
C HIS A 85 -2.88 -23.21 6.13
N PHE A 86 -3.92 -22.43 6.44
CA PHE A 86 -4.70 -22.63 7.66
C PHE A 86 -5.67 -23.81 7.50
N THR A 87 -6.11 -24.34 8.64
CA THR A 87 -7.12 -25.40 8.64
C THR A 87 -8.49 -24.81 8.28
N PRO A 88 -9.21 -25.37 7.28
CA PRO A 88 -10.61 -25.01 7.04
C PRO A 88 -11.44 -25.14 8.31
N GLY A 89 -12.34 -24.20 8.56
CA GLY A 89 -13.11 -24.12 9.79
C GLY A 89 -12.47 -23.26 10.90
N THR A 90 -11.24 -22.75 10.69
CA THR A 90 -10.67 -21.72 11.58
C THR A 90 -11.51 -20.44 11.47
N SER A 91 -11.80 -19.81 12.62
CA SER A 91 -12.50 -18.53 12.68
C SER A 91 -11.53 -17.43 13.08
N LEU A 92 -11.57 -16.30 12.37
CA LEU A 92 -10.74 -15.14 12.63
C LEU A 92 -11.59 -13.86 12.62
N PRO A 93 -11.31 -12.88 13.49
CA PRO A 93 -11.97 -11.58 13.42
C PRO A 93 -11.53 -10.79 12.18
N ILE A 94 -12.40 -9.93 11.66
CA ILE A 94 -12.13 -9.09 10.49
C ILE A 94 -10.82 -8.32 10.64
N GLN A 95 -10.54 -7.77 11.82
CA GLN A 95 -9.29 -7.02 12.07
C GLN A 95 -8.03 -7.85 11.79
N ASP A 96 -8.02 -9.15 12.11
CA ASP A 96 -6.85 -10.02 11.89
C ASP A 96 -6.71 -10.37 10.40
N ILE A 97 -7.84 -10.51 9.69
CA ILE A 97 -7.85 -10.72 8.24
C ILE A 97 -7.32 -9.47 7.52
N ILE A 98 -7.74 -8.26 7.94
CA ILE A 98 -7.18 -6.99 7.42
C ILE A 98 -5.67 -6.93 7.70
N MET A 99 -5.27 -7.26 8.92
CA MET A 99 -3.85 -7.29 9.32
C MET A 99 -3.04 -8.17 8.36
N LEU A 100 -3.45 -9.43 8.14
CA LEU A 100 -2.77 -10.35 7.24
C LEU A 100 -2.77 -9.87 5.78
N MET A 101 -3.88 -9.31 5.31
CA MET A 101 -3.97 -8.71 3.97
C MET A 101 -2.89 -7.65 3.76
N ILE A 102 -2.62 -6.82 4.74
CA ILE A 102 -1.66 -5.71 4.62
C ILE A 102 -0.25 -6.17 4.90
N ILE A 103 0.03 -6.77 6.08
CA ILE A 103 1.40 -7.01 6.53
C ILE A 103 2.08 -8.19 5.83
N GLN A 104 1.33 -9.22 5.40
CA GLN A 104 1.81 -10.39 4.66
C GLN A 104 1.36 -10.38 3.19
N SER A 105 0.65 -9.32 2.80
CA SER A 105 0.06 -9.27 1.46
C SER A 105 -0.80 -10.50 1.13
N ASP A 106 -1.54 -11.04 2.11
CA ASP A 106 -2.28 -12.29 2.00
C ASP A 106 -3.41 -12.20 0.97
N ASN A 107 -3.37 -13.06 -0.06
CA ASN A 107 -4.35 -13.07 -1.14
C ASN A 107 -5.68 -13.70 -0.72
N THR A 108 -5.64 -14.73 0.11
CA THR A 108 -6.85 -15.36 0.68
C THR A 108 -7.59 -14.34 1.55
N ALA A 109 -6.88 -13.65 2.45
CA ALA A 109 -7.45 -12.56 3.24
C ALA A 109 -8.09 -11.48 2.37
N THR A 110 -7.38 -11.08 1.30
CA THR A 110 -7.87 -10.07 0.36
C THR A 110 -9.19 -10.48 -0.29
N ASN A 111 -9.25 -11.70 -0.83
CA ASN A 111 -10.44 -12.18 -1.52
C ASN A 111 -11.65 -12.34 -0.59
N ILE A 112 -11.43 -12.78 0.65
CA ILE A 112 -12.47 -12.83 1.68
C ILE A 112 -13.03 -11.44 1.96
N LEU A 113 -12.15 -10.44 2.12
CA LEU A 113 -12.56 -9.06 2.39
C LEU A 113 -13.25 -8.41 1.18
N ILE A 114 -12.83 -8.73 -0.06
CA ILE A 114 -13.53 -8.28 -1.26
C ILE A 114 -14.94 -8.89 -1.33
N ASP A 115 -15.08 -10.18 -1.03
CA ASP A 115 -16.41 -10.83 -0.99
C ASP A 115 -17.31 -10.24 0.10
N LEU A 116 -16.72 -9.80 1.20
CA LEU A 116 -17.46 -9.21 2.32
C LEU A 116 -18.07 -7.86 1.97
N VAL A 117 -17.31 -6.98 1.32
CA VAL A 117 -17.78 -5.62 1.02
C VAL A 117 -18.31 -5.45 -0.41
N GLY A 118 -17.91 -6.32 -1.33
CA GLY A 118 -18.29 -6.27 -2.74
C GLY A 118 -17.47 -5.27 -3.57
N VAL A 119 -17.31 -5.59 -4.86
CA VAL A 119 -16.54 -4.78 -5.82
C VAL A 119 -17.11 -3.37 -5.96
N GLU A 120 -18.43 -3.23 -5.97
CA GLU A 120 -19.11 -1.93 -6.15
C GLU A 120 -18.79 -0.94 -5.03
N ASN A 121 -18.68 -1.43 -3.77
CA ASN A 121 -18.33 -0.60 -2.64
C ASN A 121 -16.85 -0.19 -2.67
N ILE A 122 -15.96 -1.07 -3.17
CA ILE A 122 -14.54 -0.73 -3.36
C ILE A 122 -14.41 0.39 -4.42
N VAL A 123 -15.09 0.24 -5.56
CA VAL A 123 -15.09 1.27 -6.60
C VAL A 123 -15.67 2.59 -6.07
N ARG A 124 -16.74 2.53 -5.28
CA ARG A 124 -17.32 3.73 -4.64
C ARG A 124 -16.32 4.42 -3.72
N THR A 125 -15.66 3.68 -2.83
CA THR A 125 -14.63 4.23 -1.94
C THR A 125 -13.45 4.84 -2.70
N MET A 126 -13.01 4.19 -3.79
CA MET A 126 -11.97 4.74 -4.67
C MET A 126 -12.42 6.07 -5.30
N ASN A 127 -13.65 6.16 -5.78
CA ASN A 127 -14.20 7.39 -6.36
C ASN A 127 -14.33 8.51 -5.30
N GLU A 128 -14.81 8.19 -4.10
CA GLU A 128 -14.91 9.12 -2.96
C GLU A 128 -13.53 9.64 -2.53
N ALA A 129 -12.49 8.79 -2.61
CA ALA A 129 -11.10 9.19 -2.41
C ALA A 129 -10.49 9.96 -3.61
N GLY A 130 -11.25 10.20 -4.68
CA GLY A 130 -10.79 10.89 -5.87
C GLY A 130 -9.80 10.09 -6.72
N MET A 131 -9.84 8.76 -6.67
CA MET A 131 -9.03 7.87 -7.51
C MET A 131 -9.68 7.72 -8.90
N GLU A 132 -9.58 8.76 -9.73
CA GLU A 132 -10.38 8.88 -10.96
C GLU A 132 -9.92 7.97 -12.09
N LYS A 133 -8.64 7.60 -12.13
CA LYS A 133 -8.05 6.79 -13.21
C LYS A 133 -7.83 5.33 -12.81
N SER A 134 -7.72 5.07 -11.52
CA SER A 134 -7.52 3.71 -11.01
C SER A 134 -8.79 2.87 -11.17
N THR A 135 -8.62 1.58 -11.43
CA THR A 135 -9.72 0.66 -11.70
C THR A 135 -9.70 -0.56 -10.80
N PHE A 136 -10.86 -1.06 -10.45
CA PHE A 136 -11.03 -2.29 -9.69
C PHE A 136 -12.11 -3.18 -10.33
N TYR A 137 -11.74 -4.39 -10.73
CA TYR A 137 -12.63 -5.33 -11.41
C TYR A 137 -12.61 -6.74 -10.82
N ASN A 138 -11.49 -7.15 -10.23
CA ASN A 138 -11.22 -8.56 -9.97
C ASN A 138 -10.76 -8.81 -8.54
N LYS A 139 -11.15 -9.96 -8.01
CA LYS A 139 -10.41 -10.63 -6.92
C LYS A 139 -9.02 -11.04 -7.41
N LEU A 140 -8.14 -11.41 -6.49
CA LEU A 140 -6.79 -11.82 -6.82
C LEU A 140 -6.72 -13.30 -7.17
N MET A 141 -5.73 -13.69 -7.97
CA MET A 141 -5.47 -15.08 -8.38
C MET A 141 -6.65 -15.76 -9.09
N MET A 142 -7.41 -15.01 -9.89
CA MET A 142 -8.56 -15.52 -10.63
C MET A 142 -8.12 -16.21 -11.94
N ASN A 143 -8.65 -17.40 -12.20
CA ASN A 143 -8.44 -18.12 -13.45
C ASN A 143 -9.18 -17.47 -14.64
N ASN A 144 -10.32 -16.83 -14.38
CA ASN A 144 -11.13 -16.13 -15.37
C ASN A 144 -11.37 -14.68 -14.90
N PRO A 145 -10.44 -13.75 -15.21
CA PRO A 145 -10.62 -12.34 -14.83
C PRO A 145 -11.80 -11.71 -15.56
N ASN A 146 -12.32 -10.64 -14.98
CA ASN A 146 -13.40 -9.86 -15.58
C ASN A 146 -12.95 -9.35 -16.97
N PRO A 147 -13.76 -9.53 -18.03
CA PRO A 147 -13.42 -9.05 -19.37
C PRO A 147 -13.28 -7.52 -19.48
N LYS A 148 -13.74 -6.76 -18.47
CA LYS A 148 -13.54 -5.30 -18.41
C LYS A 148 -12.08 -4.90 -18.22
N GLY A 149 -11.20 -5.79 -17.73
CA GLY A 149 -9.78 -5.51 -17.59
C GLY A 149 -9.18 -5.93 -16.25
N PHE A 150 -8.01 -5.39 -15.97
CA PHE A 150 -7.25 -5.64 -14.75
C PHE A 150 -7.45 -4.54 -13.71
N ASN A 151 -7.17 -4.84 -12.46
CA ASN A 151 -7.02 -3.83 -11.43
C ASN A 151 -5.78 -3.01 -11.74
N GLN A 152 -5.96 -1.70 -11.91
CA GLN A 152 -4.88 -0.77 -12.25
C GLN A 152 -4.91 0.44 -11.32
N VAL A 153 -3.74 1.02 -11.09
CA VAL A 153 -3.58 2.21 -10.27
C VAL A 153 -2.66 3.22 -10.95
N THR A 154 -2.79 4.49 -10.57
CA THR A 154 -1.82 5.52 -10.85
C THR A 154 -1.11 5.96 -9.57
N ALA A 155 0.10 6.49 -9.69
CA ALA A 155 0.83 7.00 -8.54
C ALA A 155 0.09 8.20 -7.89
N SER A 156 -0.53 9.04 -8.69
CA SER A 156 -1.30 10.20 -8.21
C SER A 156 -2.55 9.79 -7.43
N ASP A 157 -3.29 8.78 -7.89
CA ASP A 157 -4.48 8.30 -7.19
C ASP A 157 -4.13 7.66 -5.83
N ILE A 158 -3.08 6.83 -5.81
CA ILE A 158 -2.61 6.23 -4.55
C ILE A 158 -2.07 7.30 -3.59
N ALA A 159 -1.34 8.29 -4.10
CA ALA A 159 -0.86 9.40 -3.26
C ALA A 159 -2.02 10.19 -2.65
N ARG A 160 -3.09 10.44 -3.42
CA ARG A 160 -4.30 11.10 -2.92
C ARG A 160 -4.99 10.29 -1.82
N LEU A 161 -5.15 8.98 -2.02
CA LEU A 161 -5.69 8.08 -1.00
C LEU A 161 -4.84 8.11 0.28
N LEU A 162 -3.52 8.00 0.17
CA LEU A 162 -2.61 8.05 1.31
C LEU A 162 -2.64 9.41 2.02
N LYS A 163 -2.83 10.50 1.28
CA LYS A 163 -2.99 11.85 1.86
C LYS A 163 -4.23 11.94 2.72
N LEU A 164 -5.37 11.46 2.23
CA LEU A 164 -6.63 11.44 2.99
C LEU A 164 -6.51 10.56 4.25
N ILE A 165 -5.79 9.42 4.17
CA ILE A 165 -5.48 8.61 5.33
C ILE A 165 -4.57 9.38 6.32
N ALA A 166 -3.51 10.03 5.82
CA ALA A 166 -2.56 10.76 6.65
C ALA A 166 -3.17 11.99 7.36
N SER A 167 -4.20 12.61 6.77
CA SER A 167 -4.92 13.77 7.32
C SER A 167 -6.13 13.39 8.17
N GLY A 168 -6.52 12.12 8.21
CA GLY A 168 -7.72 11.68 8.93
C GLY A 168 -9.05 11.99 8.22
N GLU A 169 -9.00 12.29 6.91
CA GLU A 169 -10.15 12.79 6.14
C GLU A 169 -10.86 11.70 5.31
N LEU A 170 -10.29 10.50 5.20
CA LEU A 170 -10.83 9.48 4.30
C LEU A 170 -12.17 8.88 4.80
N VAL A 171 -12.22 8.47 6.04
CA VAL A 171 -13.41 7.83 6.66
C VAL A 171 -13.70 8.58 7.96
N SER A 172 -12.82 8.41 8.94
CA SER A 172 -12.74 9.16 10.18
C SER A 172 -11.29 9.22 10.65
N SER A 173 -10.99 10.11 11.61
CA SER A 173 -9.65 10.21 12.20
C SER A 173 -9.26 8.88 12.86
N GLU A 174 -10.17 8.25 13.59
CA GLU A 174 -9.94 6.97 14.26
C GLU A 174 -9.67 5.84 13.25
N ALA A 175 -10.46 5.74 12.19
CA ALA A 175 -10.25 4.76 11.12
C ALA A 175 -8.89 4.96 10.44
N SER A 176 -8.51 6.21 10.20
CA SER A 176 -7.22 6.56 9.57
C SER A 176 -6.04 6.18 10.46
N GLU A 177 -6.10 6.45 11.76
CA GLU A 177 -5.08 6.04 12.73
C GLU A 177 -4.93 4.51 12.78
N GLN A 178 -6.03 3.77 12.75
CA GLN A 178 -6.01 2.31 12.70
C GLN A 178 -5.39 1.80 11.40
N MET A 179 -5.75 2.35 10.23
CA MET A 179 -5.15 2.00 8.95
C MET A 179 -3.64 2.26 8.93
N ILE A 180 -3.19 3.41 9.40
CA ILE A 180 -1.77 3.76 9.54
C ILE A 180 -1.06 2.78 10.48
N SER A 181 -1.66 2.47 11.63
CA SER A 181 -1.10 1.51 12.60
C SER A 181 -0.92 0.11 11.99
N ILE A 182 -1.87 -0.34 11.14
CA ILE A 182 -1.76 -1.62 10.44
C ILE A 182 -0.63 -1.54 9.40
N MET A 183 -0.57 -0.48 8.59
CA MET A 183 0.45 -0.31 7.55
C MET A 183 1.88 -0.18 8.13
N LYS A 184 2.06 0.41 9.32
CA LYS A 184 3.34 0.45 10.03
C LYS A 184 3.85 -0.93 10.45
N LYS A 185 2.98 -1.93 10.57
CA LYS A 185 3.33 -3.31 10.92
C LYS A 185 3.76 -4.15 9.71
N GLN A 186 3.93 -3.56 8.53
CA GLN A 186 4.35 -4.26 7.31
C GLN A 186 5.58 -5.15 7.55
N GLN A 187 5.52 -6.41 7.09
CA GLN A 187 6.59 -7.40 7.25
C GLN A 187 7.46 -7.55 6.00
N ILE A 188 6.95 -7.16 4.83
CA ILE A 188 7.69 -7.18 3.56
C ILE A 188 8.47 -5.87 3.47
N LYS A 189 9.76 -5.91 3.78
CA LYS A 189 10.62 -4.72 3.98
C LYS A 189 11.74 -4.61 2.95
N ASP A 190 11.64 -5.32 1.85
CA ASP A 190 12.67 -5.44 0.83
C ASP A 190 12.58 -4.40 -0.32
N CYS A 191 11.87 -3.29 -0.07
CA CYS A 191 11.73 -2.16 -0.98
C CYS A 191 12.13 -0.84 -0.28
N LEU A 192 11.24 0.14 -0.14
CA LEU A 192 11.56 1.44 0.46
C LEU A 192 12.30 1.36 1.82
N PRO A 193 11.97 0.46 2.76
CA PRO A 193 12.66 0.45 4.05
C PRO A 193 13.97 -0.36 4.08
N GLU A 194 14.37 -1.07 3.01
CA GLU A 194 15.47 -2.04 3.06
C GLU A 194 16.82 -1.43 3.48
N LYS A 195 17.12 -0.23 2.99
CA LYS A 195 18.39 0.48 3.28
C LYS A 195 18.28 1.49 4.43
N LEU A 196 17.13 1.60 5.07
CA LEU A 196 16.99 2.50 6.21
C LEU A 196 17.79 1.96 7.42
N PRO A 197 18.38 2.84 8.24
CA PRO A 197 19.03 2.41 9.47
C PRO A 197 18.02 1.75 10.40
N SER A 198 18.49 0.95 11.36
CA SER A 198 17.59 0.42 12.38
C SER A 198 16.80 1.58 13.04
N PRO A 199 15.48 1.50 13.14
CA PRO A 199 14.69 2.54 13.78
C PRO A 199 15.03 2.73 15.26
N TYR A 200 15.76 1.76 15.84
CA TYR A 200 16.22 1.77 17.22
C TYR A 200 17.71 2.13 17.38
N SER A 201 18.43 2.43 16.28
CA SER A 201 19.89 2.69 16.32
C SER A 201 20.25 4.04 16.94
N ASN A 202 19.33 4.98 17.02
CA ASN A 202 19.52 6.31 17.63
C ASN A 202 18.65 6.44 18.89
N PHE A 203 18.85 5.56 19.86
CA PHE A 203 18.18 5.63 21.16
C PHE A 203 18.66 6.86 21.96
N ASN A 204 18.34 8.05 21.51
CA ASN A 204 18.29 9.21 22.39
C ASN A 204 16.90 9.21 23.07
N ASN A 205 16.86 8.77 24.31
CA ASN A 205 15.66 8.76 25.18
C ASN A 205 14.50 7.83 24.77
N GLY A 206 14.76 6.70 24.10
CA GLY A 206 13.72 5.70 23.80
C GLY A 206 12.76 6.06 22.68
N MET A 207 13.04 7.12 21.91
CA MET A 207 12.20 7.49 20.75
C MET A 207 12.61 6.71 19.50
N ILE A 208 11.62 6.24 18.74
CA ILE A 208 11.81 5.60 17.45
C ILE A 208 12.24 6.68 16.44
N ALA A 209 13.36 6.45 15.74
CA ALA A 209 13.95 7.43 14.82
C ALA A 209 13.07 7.66 13.58
N TRP A 210 12.40 6.60 13.09
CA TRP A 210 11.51 6.66 11.94
C TRP A 210 10.48 5.53 11.97
N GLU A 211 9.36 5.74 11.29
CA GLU A 211 8.37 4.72 10.99
C GLU A 211 7.93 4.85 9.53
N LEU A 212 7.49 3.76 8.94
CA LEU A 212 6.94 3.73 7.58
C LEU A 212 5.64 2.94 7.57
N ALA A 213 4.54 3.63 7.30
CA ALA A 213 3.26 2.99 7.02
C ALA A 213 3.18 2.71 5.52
N HIS A 214 3.35 1.43 5.09
CA HIS A 214 3.47 1.15 3.66
C HIS A 214 2.82 -0.14 3.19
N LYS A 215 2.68 -0.25 1.87
CA LYS A 215 2.20 -1.46 1.19
C LYS A 215 3.00 -1.70 -0.07
N THR A 216 3.57 -2.89 -0.17
CA THR A 216 4.29 -3.38 -1.35
C THR A 216 3.35 -4.04 -2.36
N GLY A 217 3.76 -4.03 -3.64
CA GLY A 217 3.12 -4.78 -4.72
C GLY A 217 4.17 -5.42 -5.62
N TRP A 218 3.96 -6.68 -6.01
CA TRP A 218 4.89 -7.39 -6.88
C TRP A 218 4.20 -8.41 -7.78
N ILE A 219 4.56 -8.39 -9.04
CA ILE A 219 4.45 -9.44 -10.03
C ILE A 219 5.70 -9.37 -10.94
N PRO A 220 6.05 -10.40 -11.71
CA PRO A 220 7.20 -10.32 -12.62
C PRO A 220 7.19 -9.07 -13.49
N GLY A 221 8.31 -8.33 -13.51
CA GLY A 221 8.47 -7.07 -14.24
C GLY A 221 7.75 -5.86 -13.65
N THR A 222 7.09 -5.99 -12.49
CA THR A 222 6.34 -4.90 -11.83
C THR A 222 6.57 -4.94 -10.33
N ARG A 223 7.11 -3.84 -9.77
CA ARG A 223 7.33 -3.72 -8.33
C ARG A 223 6.93 -2.33 -7.85
N HIS A 224 6.20 -2.31 -6.75
CA HIS A 224 5.66 -1.10 -6.15
C HIS A 224 5.97 -1.07 -4.66
N ASP A 225 6.14 0.13 -4.14
CA ASP A 225 6.01 0.38 -2.71
C ASP A 225 5.41 1.78 -2.51
N VAL A 226 4.37 1.86 -1.69
CA VAL A 226 3.61 3.08 -1.47
C VAL A 226 3.37 3.27 0.02
N GLY A 227 3.57 4.48 0.52
CA GLY A 227 3.42 4.68 1.96
C GLY A 227 3.66 6.11 2.45
N ILE A 228 3.64 6.24 3.77
CA ILE A 228 3.82 7.48 4.50
C ILE A 228 5.03 7.31 5.41
N PHE A 229 6.09 8.06 5.15
CA PHE A 229 7.26 8.17 6.02
C PHE A 229 6.96 9.10 7.19
N TYR A 230 7.42 8.71 8.37
CA TYR A 230 7.45 9.49 9.60
C TYR A 230 8.89 9.54 10.11
N VAL A 231 9.52 10.70 10.10
CA VAL A 231 10.90 10.90 10.59
C VAL A 231 10.90 12.12 11.51
N GLY A 232 11.07 11.91 12.81
CA GLY A 232 10.86 12.97 13.80
C GLY A 232 9.44 13.53 13.73
N GLN A 233 9.33 14.82 13.41
CA GLN A 233 8.02 15.50 13.24
C GLN A 233 7.60 15.62 11.77
N ARG A 234 8.43 15.12 10.84
CA ARG A 234 8.18 15.27 9.41
C ARG A 234 7.47 14.06 8.82
N ARG A 235 6.59 14.33 7.85
CA ARG A 235 5.82 13.31 7.14
C ARG A 235 5.91 13.51 5.64
N LEU A 236 6.14 12.42 4.92
CA LEU A 236 6.19 12.46 3.47
C LEU A 236 5.44 11.25 2.88
N ILE A 237 4.55 11.52 1.94
CA ILE A 237 3.93 10.49 1.11
C ILE A 237 4.90 10.14 -0.02
N ALA A 238 5.16 8.84 -0.18
CA ALA A 238 5.88 8.29 -1.30
C ALA A 238 5.02 7.22 -1.99
N THR A 239 4.72 7.42 -3.26
CA THR A 239 4.18 6.38 -4.13
C THR A 239 5.19 6.12 -5.22
N VAL A 240 5.75 4.91 -5.24
CA VAL A 240 6.75 4.50 -6.23
C VAL A 240 6.26 3.24 -6.92
N LEU A 241 5.87 3.38 -8.17
CA LEU A 241 5.35 2.33 -9.02
C LEU A 241 6.34 2.08 -10.17
N SER A 242 6.51 0.82 -10.59
CA SER A 242 7.33 0.49 -11.75
C SER A 242 6.70 -0.61 -12.60
N LYS A 243 6.97 -0.59 -13.90
CA LYS A 243 6.64 -1.66 -14.85
C LYS A 243 7.75 -1.82 -15.89
N GLU A 244 7.89 -3.04 -16.41
CA GLU A 244 8.92 -3.38 -17.40
C GLU A 244 10.35 -3.17 -16.87
N VAL A 245 10.55 -3.36 -15.56
CA VAL A 245 11.83 -3.25 -14.88
C VAL A 245 12.24 -4.62 -14.35
N ASP A 246 13.52 -4.95 -14.46
CA ASP A 246 14.07 -6.17 -13.85
C ASP A 246 13.82 -6.18 -12.33
N ASP A 247 13.49 -7.36 -11.77
CA ASP A 247 13.10 -7.52 -10.38
C ASP A 247 14.19 -7.10 -9.38
N LEU A 248 15.45 -7.44 -9.65
CA LEU A 248 16.56 -7.08 -8.77
C LEU A 248 16.87 -5.59 -8.88
N MET A 249 16.81 -5.06 -10.10
CA MET A 249 17.03 -3.63 -10.36
C MET A 249 15.93 -2.78 -9.70
N SER A 250 14.66 -3.15 -9.85
CA SER A 250 13.54 -2.42 -9.26
C SER A 250 13.61 -2.42 -7.73
N LYS A 251 13.97 -3.55 -7.12
CA LYS A 251 14.16 -3.67 -5.68
C LYS A 251 15.30 -2.77 -5.19
N ARG A 252 16.45 -2.78 -5.87
CA ARG A 252 17.59 -1.93 -5.55
C ARG A 252 17.21 -0.45 -5.62
N ILE A 253 16.58 -0.02 -6.73
CA ILE A 253 16.20 1.39 -6.91
C ILE A 253 15.19 1.83 -5.85
N LEU A 254 14.17 1.00 -5.55
CA LEU A 254 13.21 1.30 -4.48
C LEU A 254 13.89 1.48 -3.12
N SER A 255 14.85 0.63 -2.78
CA SER A 255 15.59 0.74 -1.51
C SER A 255 16.45 2.00 -1.44
N GLU A 256 17.08 2.39 -2.56
CA GLU A 256 17.87 3.62 -2.67
C GLU A 256 16.98 4.87 -2.63
N ILE A 257 15.81 4.85 -3.26
CA ILE A 257 14.81 5.92 -3.13
C ILE A 257 14.37 6.09 -1.67
N GLY A 258 14.12 5.00 -0.95
CA GLY A 258 13.76 5.05 0.47
C GLY A 258 14.84 5.69 1.33
N GLU A 259 16.12 5.34 1.10
CA GLU A 259 17.27 5.94 1.78
C GLU A 259 17.37 7.45 1.50
N GLU A 260 17.17 7.89 0.25
CA GLU A 260 17.22 9.31 -0.11
C GLU A 260 16.04 10.10 0.49
N ILE A 261 14.84 9.50 0.58
CA ILE A 261 13.70 10.11 1.27
C ILE A 261 14.01 10.27 2.76
N TYR A 262 14.54 9.25 3.40
CA TYR A 262 14.94 9.32 4.81
C TYR A 262 15.98 10.42 5.05
N ASN A 263 17.03 10.48 4.23
CA ASN A 263 18.07 11.53 4.31
C ASN A 263 17.53 12.94 4.08
N TYR A 264 16.47 13.08 3.29
CA TYR A 264 15.79 14.38 3.08
C TYR A 264 14.96 14.80 4.29
N LEU A 265 14.40 13.85 5.02
CA LEU A 265 13.51 14.12 6.16
C LEU A 265 14.28 14.39 7.48
N GLN A 266 15.56 14.00 7.57
CA GLN A 266 16.45 14.37 8.67
C GLN A 266 16.83 15.86 8.64
#